data_ed69469f04c6274b59e1f75161314acc
#
_entry.id   ed69469f04c6274b59e1f75161314acc
#
_cell.length_a   1.000
_cell.length_b   1.000
_cell.length_c   1.000
_cell.angle_alpha   90.00
_cell.angle_beta   90.00
_cell.angle_gamma   90.00
#
_symmetry.space_group_name_H-M   'P 1'
#
loop_
_entity.id
_entity.type
_entity.pdbx_description
1 polymer ?
#
loop_
_entity_poly.entity_id
_entity_poly.type
_entity_poly.pdbx_seq_one_letter_code
_entity_poly.pdbx_strand_id
1 'polypeptide(L)'
;VGADRQPIALDMCAASCEVKDPFFEVTFRDEDGTVLSWQSVRYRTAAVPPDAVKAPDEAHHYELAGWGGDYSSITADAELTARYTAIPHTEVVDKAVEPTCTETGLTEGKHCSVCSAVLVEQKAVPAKGHAEVVDKAEEPTCTKTGLTEGKHCSVCSAVLVEQKVVPARGHTEVIDKAVEPTCTKTGLTEGKHCSVCS
;
A
#
# COMPACT_ATOMS: atom_id res chain seq x y z
N VAL A 1 -25.58 14.10 -105.26
CA VAL A 1 -24.33 13.81 -104.63
C VAL A 1 -24.56 13.66 -103.16
N GLY A 2 -24.82 12.42 -102.75
CA GLY A 2 -25.11 12.08 -101.37
C GLY A 2 -23.81 11.82 -100.60
N ALA A 3 -23.68 12.47 -99.47
CA ALA A 3 -22.64 12.15 -98.48
C ALA A 3 -23.22 11.10 -97.53
N ASP A 4 -22.71 9.90 -97.66
CA ASP A 4 -22.97 8.78 -96.80
C ASP A 4 -22.36 9.07 -95.43
N ARG A 5 -23.25 9.29 -94.41
CA ARG A 5 -22.82 9.35 -93.02
C ARG A 5 -22.98 7.96 -92.40
N GLN A 6 -21.94 7.18 -92.48
CA GLN A 6 -21.86 6.00 -91.65
C GLN A 6 -21.81 6.41 -90.20
N PRO A 7 -22.60 5.77 -89.30
CA PRO A 7 -22.47 5.96 -87.90
C PRO A 7 -21.15 5.34 -87.42
N ILE A 8 -20.38 6.14 -86.77
CA ILE A 8 -19.17 5.66 -86.08
C ILE A 8 -19.71 4.74 -84.96
N ALA A 9 -19.41 3.44 -85.10
CA ALA A 9 -19.66 2.51 -83.97
C ALA A 9 -18.77 3.00 -82.78
N LEU A 10 -19.45 3.50 -81.77
CA LEU A 10 -18.83 3.61 -80.47
C LEU A 10 -18.52 2.18 -80.05
N ASP A 11 -17.27 1.81 -80.20
CA ASP A 11 -16.72 0.62 -79.56
C ASP A 11 -16.88 0.85 -78.06
N MET A 12 -17.97 0.30 -77.54
CA MET A 12 -18.21 0.28 -76.11
C MET A 12 -17.16 -0.65 -75.55
N CYS A 13 -16.09 -0.03 -75.09
CA CYS A 13 -15.11 -0.67 -74.23
C CYS A 13 -15.82 -1.21 -73.00
N ALA A 14 -16.19 -2.49 -73.06
CA ALA A 14 -16.63 -3.24 -71.90
C ALA A 14 -15.45 -3.57 -70.99
N ALA A 15 -14.66 -2.55 -70.64
CA ALA A 15 -13.85 -2.62 -69.44
C ALA A 15 -14.82 -2.43 -68.29
N SER A 16 -14.99 -3.46 -67.50
CA SER A 16 -15.69 -3.36 -66.21
C SER A 16 -15.05 -2.23 -65.42
N CYS A 17 -15.74 -1.07 -65.47
CA CYS A 17 -15.41 0.02 -64.58
C CYS A 17 -15.88 -0.45 -63.20
N GLU A 18 -15.04 -1.22 -62.50
CA GLU A 18 -15.22 -1.46 -61.11
C GLU A 18 -15.15 -0.11 -60.43
N VAL A 19 -16.31 0.46 -60.11
CA VAL A 19 -16.39 1.58 -59.24
C VAL A 19 -15.96 1.10 -57.87
N LYS A 20 -14.64 1.18 -57.63
CA LYS A 20 -14.12 0.98 -56.27
C LYS A 20 -14.74 2.04 -55.37
N ASP A 21 -15.56 1.61 -54.43
CA ASP A 21 -16.05 2.53 -53.42
C ASP A 21 -14.84 3.23 -52.78
N PRO A 22 -14.86 4.56 -52.69
CA PRO A 22 -13.74 5.31 -52.10
C PRO A 22 -13.58 4.94 -50.63
N PHE A 23 -12.33 5.01 -50.16
CA PHE A 23 -11.99 4.93 -48.76
C PHE A 23 -11.76 6.33 -48.23
N PHE A 24 -12.10 6.54 -46.97
CA PHE A 24 -11.94 7.79 -46.27
C PHE A 24 -11.09 7.58 -45.04
N GLU A 25 -10.32 8.60 -44.67
CA GLU A 25 -9.50 8.61 -43.47
C GLU A 25 -10.33 9.07 -42.29
N VAL A 26 -10.41 8.24 -41.26
CA VAL A 26 -11.09 8.55 -39.99
C VAL A 26 -10.07 8.56 -38.87
N THR A 27 -9.94 9.69 -38.21
CA THR A 27 -9.02 9.89 -37.08
C THR A 27 -9.82 10.11 -35.81
N PHE A 28 -9.58 9.27 -34.81
CA PHE A 28 -10.10 9.44 -33.45
C PHE A 28 -9.06 10.12 -32.58
N ARG A 29 -9.46 11.22 -31.95
CA ARG A 29 -8.59 12.03 -31.08
C ARG A 29 -9.16 12.11 -29.66
N ASP A 30 -8.28 12.28 -28.69
CA ASP A 30 -8.68 12.66 -27.35
C ASP A 30 -9.03 14.17 -27.29
N GLU A 31 -9.58 14.65 -26.18
CA GLU A 31 -9.89 16.07 -25.98
C GLU A 31 -8.67 17.00 -26.12
N ASP A 32 -7.49 16.52 -25.79
CA ASP A 32 -6.22 17.24 -25.90
C ASP A 32 -5.62 17.25 -27.32
N GLY A 33 -6.30 16.59 -28.28
CA GLY A 33 -5.87 16.44 -29.66
C GLY A 33 -4.96 15.26 -29.94
N THR A 34 -4.61 14.46 -28.92
CA THR A 34 -3.81 13.22 -29.11
C THR A 34 -4.56 12.25 -30.01
N VAL A 35 -3.88 11.68 -31.03
CA VAL A 35 -4.47 10.68 -31.91
C VAL A 35 -4.53 9.34 -31.17
N LEU A 36 -5.74 8.83 -30.97
CA LEU A 36 -5.99 7.52 -30.33
C LEU A 36 -6.06 6.39 -31.35
N SER A 37 -6.63 6.65 -32.54
CA SER A 37 -6.74 5.68 -33.61
C SER A 37 -6.84 6.39 -34.97
N TRP A 38 -6.34 5.72 -35.99
CA TRP A 38 -6.50 6.11 -37.40
C TRP A 38 -6.94 4.91 -38.22
N GLN A 39 -7.95 5.10 -39.10
CA GLN A 39 -8.56 4.05 -39.87
C GLN A 39 -8.82 4.50 -41.33
N SER A 40 -8.61 3.62 -42.29
CA SER A 40 -9.13 3.78 -43.66
C SER A 40 -10.44 3.02 -43.78
N VAL A 41 -11.53 3.75 -43.95
CA VAL A 41 -12.91 3.23 -43.89
C VAL A 41 -13.58 3.33 -45.25
N ARG A 42 -14.23 2.25 -45.67
CA ARG A 42 -14.93 2.20 -46.96
C ARG A 42 -16.18 3.10 -46.92
N TYR A 43 -16.50 3.72 -48.03
CA TYR A 43 -17.70 4.54 -48.20
C TYR A 43 -18.96 3.88 -47.65
N ARG A 44 -19.71 4.60 -46.87
CA ARG A 44 -20.95 4.16 -46.20
C ARG A 44 -20.81 2.95 -45.28
N THR A 45 -19.61 2.71 -44.77
CA THR A 45 -19.44 1.76 -43.65
C THR A 45 -19.09 2.48 -42.38
N ALA A 46 -19.25 1.81 -41.25
CA ALA A 46 -18.92 2.37 -39.93
C ALA A 46 -17.42 2.34 -39.66
N ALA A 47 -16.92 3.36 -38.97
CA ALA A 47 -15.63 3.30 -38.31
C ALA A 47 -15.76 2.62 -36.93
N VAL A 48 -14.67 2.02 -36.45
CA VAL A 48 -14.62 1.36 -35.14
C VAL A 48 -13.93 2.28 -34.14
N PRO A 49 -14.66 2.86 -33.18
CA PRO A 49 -14.04 3.75 -32.20
C PRO A 49 -13.11 2.95 -31.26
N PRO A 50 -11.95 3.50 -30.91
CA PRO A 50 -11.09 2.93 -29.87
C PRO A 50 -11.68 3.18 -28.49
N ASP A 51 -11.14 2.43 -27.49
CA ASP A 51 -11.35 2.79 -26.10
C ASP A 51 -10.62 4.10 -25.79
N ALA A 52 -11.28 5.00 -25.07
CA ALA A 52 -10.70 6.26 -24.62
C ALA A 52 -10.93 6.44 -23.12
N VAL A 53 -9.86 6.76 -22.40
CA VAL A 53 -9.87 6.90 -20.93
C VAL A 53 -9.23 8.24 -20.56
N LYS A 54 -9.97 9.05 -19.83
CA LYS A 54 -9.46 10.30 -19.25
C LYS A 54 -9.11 10.08 -17.77
N ALA A 55 -7.90 10.49 -17.39
CA ALA A 55 -7.47 10.41 -16.01
C ALA A 55 -8.36 11.25 -15.08
N PRO A 56 -8.66 10.80 -13.85
CA PRO A 56 -9.39 11.62 -12.88
C PRO A 56 -8.57 12.86 -12.48
N ASP A 57 -9.26 13.93 -12.12
CA ASP A 57 -8.69 15.10 -11.48
C ASP A 57 -9.04 15.14 -9.97
N GLU A 58 -8.78 16.26 -9.31
CA GLU A 58 -9.05 16.41 -7.86
C GLU A 58 -10.54 16.35 -7.50
N ALA A 59 -11.43 16.65 -8.44
CA ALA A 59 -12.87 16.79 -8.19
C ALA A 59 -13.71 15.67 -8.85
N HIS A 60 -13.24 15.13 -9.97
CA HIS A 60 -14.04 14.27 -10.82
C HIS A 60 -13.26 13.05 -11.35
N HIS A 61 -13.97 11.97 -11.58
CA HIS A 61 -13.59 10.95 -12.53
C HIS A 61 -14.42 11.11 -13.82
N TYR A 62 -13.96 10.51 -14.90
CA TYR A 62 -14.53 10.74 -16.23
C TYR A 62 -14.98 9.44 -16.87
N GLU A 63 -16.16 9.45 -17.47
CA GLU A 63 -16.66 8.36 -18.30
C GLU A 63 -16.77 8.82 -19.74
N LEU A 64 -16.39 7.97 -20.70
CA LEU A 64 -16.53 8.26 -22.11
C LEU A 64 -18.02 8.39 -22.46
N ALA A 65 -18.48 9.58 -22.77
CA ALA A 65 -19.85 9.86 -23.18
C ALA A 65 -20.11 9.52 -24.66
N GLY A 66 -19.04 9.43 -25.46
CA GLY A 66 -19.08 9.11 -26.89
C GLY A 66 -18.07 9.93 -27.68
N TRP A 67 -18.30 10.01 -28.98
CA TRP A 67 -17.43 10.69 -29.94
C TRP A 67 -18.14 11.87 -30.59
N GLY A 68 -17.41 12.95 -30.84
CA GLY A 68 -17.94 14.17 -31.47
C GLY A 68 -18.08 13.98 -32.97
N GLY A 69 -19.20 13.40 -33.42
CA GLY A 69 -19.52 13.17 -34.83
C GLY A 69 -20.15 11.80 -35.05
N ASP A 70 -20.67 11.60 -36.26
CA ASP A 70 -21.24 10.31 -36.66
C ASP A 70 -20.17 9.44 -37.34
N TYR A 71 -19.93 8.28 -36.77
CA TYR A 71 -19.01 7.27 -37.32
C TYR A 71 -19.71 6.01 -37.81
N SER A 72 -21.04 6.02 -37.81
CA SER A 72 -21.85 4.85 -38.24
C SER A 72 -21.88 4.68 -39.77
N SER A 73 -21.67 5.76 -40.52
CA SER A 73 -21.67 5.74 -42.00
C SER A 73 -20.75 6.83 -42.54
N ILE A 74 -19.52 6.45 -42.86
CA ILE A 74 -18.50 7.39 -43.32
C ILE A 74 -18.68 7.71 -44.81
N THR A 75 -18.80 8.99 -45.12
CA THR A 75 -18.98 9.52 -46.49
C THR A 75 -17.89 10.52 -46.92
N ALA A 76 -17.03 10.92 -46.01
CA ALA A 76 -15.89 11.82 -46.19
C ALA A 76 -14.85 11.57 -45.12
N ASP A 77 -13.66 12.13 -45.28
CA ASP A 77 -12.65 12.16 -44.19
C ASP A 77 -13.23 12.82 -42.96
N ALA A 78 -12.93 12.24 -41.78
CA ALA A 78 -13.50 12.68 -40.53
C ALA A 78 -12.50 12.69 -39.37
N GLU A 79 -12.55 13.72 -38.56
CA GLU A 79 -11.89 13.77 -37.26
C GLU A 79 -12.94 13.75 -36.14
N LEU A 80 -12.82 12.75 -35.27
CA LEU A 80 -13.77 12.49 -34.18
C LEU A 80 -13.06 12.66 -32.86
N THR A 81 -13.56 13.55 -32.01
CA THR A 81 -12.97 13.84 -30.70
C THR A 81 -13.77 13.15 -29.61
N ALA A 82 -13.06 12.51 -28.66
CA ALA A 82 -13.66 11.90 -27.48
C ALA A 82 -14.39 12.98 -26.65
N ARG A 83 -15.53 12.61 -26.10
CA ARG A 83 -16.30 13.43 -25.17
C ARG A 83 -16.48 12.68 -23.88
N TYR A 84 -16.19 13.32 -22.76
CA TYR A 84 -16.28 12.73 -21.43
C TYR A 84 -17.36 13.42 -20.59
N THR A 85 -18.01 12.64 -19.76
CA THR A 85 -18.85 13.16 -18.69
C THR A 85 -18.06 13.22 -17.41
N ALA A 86 -17.94 14.39 -16.80
CA ALA A 86 -17.33 14.56 -15.50
C ALA A 86 -18.31 14.11 -14.40
N ILE A 87 -17.89 13.21 -13.53
CA ILE A 87 -18.68 12.66 -12.43
C ILE A 87 -17.94 12.95 -11.13
N PRO A 88 -18.59 13.61 -10.13
CA PRO A 88 -17.95 13.86 -8.84
C PRO A 88 -17.48 12.58 -8.17
N HIS A 89 -16.38 12.64 -7.42
CA HIS A 89 -15.88 11.49 -6.67
C HIS A 89 -16.84 11.07 -5.57
N THR A 90 -17.03 9.77 -5.43
CA THR A 90 -17.72 9.18 -4.28
C THR A 90 -16.69 8.83 -3.21
N GLU A 91 -16.61 9.68 -2.17
CA GLU A 91 -15.59 9.55 -1.12
C GLU A 91 -15.84 8.33 -0.22
N VAL A 92 -14.78 7.59 0.04
CA VAL A 92 -14.69 6.55 1.08
C VAL A 92 -13.55 6.91 2.01
N VAL A 93 -13.79 6.81 3.31
CA VAL A 93 -12.82 7.11 4.34
C VAL A 93 -11.93 5.90 4.60
N ASP A 94 -10.62 6.08 4.46
CA ASP A 94 -9.58 5.15 4.88
C ASP A 94 -9.26 5.45 6.35
N LYS A 95 -9.65 4.56 7.24
CA LYS A 95 -9.52 4.79 8.69
C LYS A 95 -8.07 4.94 9.11
N ALA A 96 -7.84 5.82 10.07
CA ALA A 96 -6.55 5.93 10.74
C ALA A 96 -6.17 4.61 11.42
N VAL A 97 -4.87 4.32 11.42
CA VAL A 97 -4.27 3.20 12.15
C VAL A 97 -3.40 3.78 13.27
N GLU A 98 -3.73 3.45 14.51
CA GLU A 98 -2.95 3.89 15.66
C GLU A 98 -1.55 3.26 15.68
N PRO A 99 -0.48 4.05 15.92
CA PRO A 99 0.86 3.49 16.03
C PRO A 99 1.03 2.68 17.31
N THR A 100 1.77 1.58 17.23
CA THR A 100 2.19 0.77 18.38
C THR A 100 3.54 1.24 18.92
N CYS A 101 4.12 0.49 19.87
CA CYS A 101 5.47 0.80 20.34
C CYS A 101 6.54 0.66 19.25
N THR A 102 6.35 -0.25 18.31
CA THR A 102 7.34 -0.61 17.28
C THR A 102 6.88 -0.34 15.85
N GLU A 103 5.57 -0.28 15.62
CA GLU A 103 5.02 -0.11 14.28
C GLU A 103 4.47 1.30 14.10
N THR A 104 4.68 1.84 12.91
CA THR A 104 4.10 3.12 12.50
C THR A 104 2.60 2.98 12.30
N GLY A 105 1.85 4.01 12.64
CA GLY A 105 0.45 4.16 12.29
C GLY A 105 0.25 4.91 10.98
N LEU A 106 -1.03 5.19 10.65
CA LEU A 106 -1.45 5.98 9.51
C LEU A 106 -2.50 7.00 9.96
N THR A 107 -2.47 8.20 9.38
CA THR A 107 -3.58 9.16 9.54
C THR A 107 -4.80 8.67 8.79
N GLU A 108 -5.95 9.28 9.03
CA GLU A 108 -7.12 9.10 8.18
C GLU A 108 -6.84 9.61 6.76
N GLY A 109 -7.32 8.90 5.74
CA GLY A 109 -7.27 9.24 4.34
C GLY A 109 -8.64 9.14 3.67
N LYS A 110 -8.69 9.42 2.36
CA LYS A 110 -9.91 9.26 1.55
C LYS A 110 -9.54 8.83 0.14
N HIS A 111 -10.32 7.94 -0.43
CA HIS A 111 -10.24 7.57 -1.84
C HIS A 111 -11.63 7.57 -2.50
N CYS A 112 -11.65 7.57 -3.82
CA CYS A 112 -12.90 7.40 -4.57
C CYS A 112 -13.24 5.92 -4.72
N SER A 113 -14.46 5.52 -4.34
CA SER A 113 -14.93 4.12 -4.45
C SER A 113 -15.06 3.62 -5.89
N VAL A 114 -15.14 4.52 -6.87
CA VAL A 114 -15.37 4.18 -8.27
C VAL A 114 -14.08 4.08 -9.07
N CYS A 115 -13.21 5.11 -8.98
CA CYS A 115 -11.97 5.16 -9.77
C CYS A 115 -10.71 4.91 -8.94
N SER A 116 -10.82 4.70 -7.62
CA SER A 116 -9.72 4.49 -6.68
C SER A 116 -8.71 5.65 -6.59
N ALA A 117 -9.05 6.83 -7.11
CA ALA A 117 -8.23 8.02 -6.98
C ALA A 117 -8.07 8.38 -5.48
N VAL A 118 -6.84 8.67 -5.06
CA VAL A 118 -6.56 9.11 -3.69
C VAL A 118 -6.93 10.58 -3.57
N LEU A 119 -7.94 10.88 -2.75
CA LEU A 119 -8.44 12.25 -2.52
C LEU A 119 -7.73 12.91 -1.33
N VAL A 120 -7.42 12.12 -0.31
CA VAL A 120 -6.61 12.52 0.85
C VAL A 120 -5.63 11.39 1.16
N GLU A 121 -4.35 11.66 1.03
CA GLU A 121 -3.31 10.68 1.28
C GLU A 121 -3.16 10.40 2.78
N GLN A 122 -3.10 9.11 3.15
CA GLN A 122 -2.74 8.68 4.49
C GLN A 122 -1.25 8.97 4.74
N LYS A 123 -0.94 9.65 5.85
CA LYS A 123 0.43 9.94 6.26
C LYS A 123 0.87 9.00 7.36
N ALA A 124 2.12 8.55 7.30
CA ALA A 124 2.70 7.72 8.34
C ALA A 124 2.80 8.49 9.67
N VAL A 125 2.31 7.87 10.74
CA VAL A 125 2.46 8.35 12.12
C VAL A 125 3.58 7.52 12.76
N PRO A 126 4.66 8.14 13.26
CA PRO A 126 5.78 7.40 13.85
C PRO A 126 5.36 6.46 14.98
N ALA A 127 6.07 5.34 15.14
CA ALA A 127 5.91 4.44 16.29
C ALA A 127 6.13 5.21 17.59
N LYS A 128 5.34 4.85 18.63
CA LYS A 128 5.37 5.53 19.95
C LYS A 128 6.66 5.29 20.73
N GLY A 129 7.43 4.24 20.36
CA GLY A 129 8.57 3.79 21.14
C GLY A 129 8.14 3.04 22.42
N HIS A 130 9.11 2.59 23.19
CA HIS A 130 8.85 1.88 24.45
C HIS A 130 8.86 2.85 25.64
N ALA A 131 7.85 2.75 26.50
CA ALA A 131 7.83 3.42 27.80
C ALA A 131 8.52 2.51 28.82
N GLU A 132 9.77 2.82 29.14
CA GLU A 132 10.61 2.01 30.03
C GLU A 132 10.14 2.05 31.48
N VAL A 133 10.06 0.88 32.09
CA VAL A 133 9.88 0.68 33.55
C VAL A 133 11.03 -0.19 34.04
N VAL A 134 11.61 0.21 35.17
CA VAL A 134 12.72 -0.50 35.80
C VAL A 134 12.20 -1.63 36.68
N ASP A 135 12.67 -2.84 36.43
CA ASP A 135 12.51 -4.01 37.29
C ASP A 135 13.67 -4.02 38.29
N LYS A 136 13.38 -3.74 39.55
CA LYS A 136 14.40 -3.61 40.56
C LYS A 136 15.23 -4.87 40.76
N ALA A 137 16.51 -4.68 41.03
CA ALA A 137 17.39 -5.77 41.42
C ALA A 137 16.92 -6.39 42.75
N GLU A 138 17.09 -7.70 42.87
CA GLU A 138 16.92 -8.46 44.12
C GLU A 138 18.27 -8.92 44.63
N GLU A 139 18.65 -8.53 45.83
CA GLU A 139 19.91 -8.93 46.44
C GLU A 139 19.90 -10.43 46.80
N PRO A 140 20.99 -11.16 46.48
CA PRO A 140 21.10 -12.57 46.84
C PRO A 140 21.33 -12.72 48.36
N THR A 141 20.71 -13.74 48.95
CA THR A 141 20.96 -14.12 50.35
C THR A 141 22.00 -15.26 50.40
N CYS A 142 22.25 -15.80 51.59
CA CYS A 142 23.14 -16.94 51.74
C CYS A 142 22.65 -18.20 50.95
N THR A 143 21.34 -18.37 50.84
CA THR A 143 20.71 -19.57 50.26
C THR A 143 19.88 -19.31 49.01
N LYS A 144 19.44 -18.06 48.79
CA LYS A 144 18.61 -17.67 47.64
C LYS A 144 19.41 -16.84 46.66
N THR A 145 19.21 -17.12 45.37
CA THR A 145 19.73 -16.29 44.28
C THR A 145 19.04 -14.93 44.25
N GLY A 146 19.74 -13.91 43.81
CA GLY A 146 19.20 -12.61 43.49
C GLY A 146 18.94 -12.42 42.00
N LEU A 147 18.54 -11.22 41.61
CA LEU A 147 18.36 -10.78 40.24
C LEU A 147 19.04 -9.43 40.04
N THR A 148 19.64 -9.20 38.86
CA THR A 148 20.09 -7.89 38.46
C THR A 148 18.91 -6.96 38.15
N GLU A 149 19.14 -5.67 38.04
CA GLU A 149 18.17 -4.73 37.50
C GLU A 149 17.84 -5.09 36.07
N GLY A 150 16.56 -5.00 35.69
CA GLY A 150 16.04 -5.17 34.36
C GLY A 150 15.17 -3.99 33.90
N LYS A 151 14.64 -4.05 32.69
CA LYS A 151 13.70 -3.07 32.17
C LYS A 151 12.68 -3.74 31.28
N HIS A 152 11.42 -3.33 31.38
CA HIS A 152 10.35 -3.71 30.46
C HIS A 152 9.56 -2.48 29.98
N CYS A 153 8.79 -2.66 28.91
CA CYS A 153 7.86 -1.63 28.43
C CYS A 153 6.53 -1.73 29.18
N SER A 154 6.07 -0.64 29.78
CA SER A 154 4.77 -0.59 30.49
C SER A 154 3.55 -0.73 29.58
N VAL A 155 3.71 -0.51 28.26
CA VAL A 155 2.61 -0.53 27.29
C VAL A 155 2.46 -1.89 26.60
N CYS A 156 3.55 -2.48 26.14
CA CYS A 156 3.54 -3.75 25.39
C CYS A 156 4.18 -4.92 26.14
N SER A 157 4.69 -4.71 27.37
CA SER A 157 5.37 -5.70 28.20
C SER A 157 6.62 -6.34 27.59
N ALA A 158 7.16 -5.76 26.51
CA ALA A 158 8.40 -6.23 25.91
C ALA A 158 9.56 -6.06 26.91
N VAL A 159 10.38 -7.11 27.09
CA VAL A 159 11.60 -7.04 27.90
C VAL A 159 12.66 -6.26 27.14
N LEU A 160 13.08 -5.13 27.66
CA LEU A 160 14.09 -4.26 27.08
C LEU A 160 15.49 -4.57 27.61
N VAL A 161 15.58 -4.93 28.88
CA VAL A 161 16.78 -5.40 29.55
C VAL A 161 16.38 -6.58 30.43
N GLU A 162 16.93 -7.76 30.13
CA GLU A 162 16.65 -8.98 30.88
C GLU A 162 17.34 -8.96 32.26
N GLN A 163 16.60 -9.32 33.32
CA GLN A 163 17.17 -9.56 34.62
C GLN A 163 18.01 -10.85 34.60
N LYS A 164 19.25 -10.76 35.07
CA LYS A 164 20.15 -11.91 35.19
C LYS A 164 20.16 -12.43 36.62
N VAL A 165 20.23 -13.74 36.75
CA VAL A 165 20.34 -14.40 38.07
C VAL A 165 21.71 -14.10 38.67
N VAL A 166 21.70 -13.61 39.90
CA VAL A 166 22.89 -13.44 40.74
C VAL A 166 22.98 -14.65 41.68
N PRO A 167 24.07 -15.41 41.69
CA PRO A 167 24.22 -16.57 42.54
C PRO A 167 24.03 -16.26 44.04
N ALA A 168 23.52 -17.20 44.81
CA ALA A 168 23.48 -17.08 46.25
C ALA A 168 24.90 -16.90 46.83
N ARG A 169 25.01 -16.08 47.87
CA ARG A 169 26.32 -15.74 48.52
C ARG A 169 26.99 -16.90 49.20
N GLY A 170 26.24 -17.95 49.53
CA GLY A 170 26.72 -19.05 50.39
C GLY A 170 26.83 -18.63 51.84
N HIS A 171 27.27 -19.55 52.70
CA HIS A 171 27.48 -19.28 54.09
C HIS A 171 28.95 -18.90 54.39
N THR A 172 29.14 -17.86 55.19
CA THR A 172 30.44 -17.52 55.76
C THR A 172 30.51 -18.13 57.18
N GLU A 173 31.27 -19.23 57.26
CA GLU A 173 31.39 -19.96 58.52
C GLU A 173 32.18 -19.20 59.57
N VAL A 174 31.64 -19.12 60.78
CA VAL A 174 32.33 -18.68 61.98
C VAL A 174 32.33 -19.81 62.99
N ILE A 175 33.49 -20.08 63.59
CA ILE A 175 33.68 -21.16 64.56
C ILE A 175 33.31 -20.65 65.96
N ASP A 176 32.38 -21.34 66.57
CA ASP A 176 32.02 -21.16 67.97
C ASP A 176 32.95 -22.07 68.79
N LYS A 177 33.85 -21.46 69.55
CA LYS A 177 34.86 -22.17 70.33
C LYS A 177 34.20 -23.03 71.41
N ALA A 178 34.71 -24.21 71.63
CA ALA A 178 34.34 -25.08 72.71
C ALA A 178 34.43 -24.36 74.08
N VAL A 179 33.51 -24.64 74.98
CA VAL A 179 33.50 -24.16 76.35
C VAL A 179 33.66 -25.33 77.28
N GLU A 180 34.72 -25.38 78.02
CA GLU A 180 34.99 -26.47 78.98
C GLU A 180 33.91 -26.52 80.10
N PRO A 181 33.49 -27.70 80.50
CA PRO A 181 32.53 -27.88 81.60
C PRO A 181 33.17 -27.51 82.92
N THR A 182 32.39 -26.96 83.81
CA THR A 182 32.80 -26.71 85.20
C THR A 182 32.04 -27.60 86.16
N CYS A 183 32.37 -27.58 87.45
CA CYS A 183 31.66 -28.41 88.44
C CYS A 183 30.17 -28.10 88.54
N THR A 184 29.69 -26.95 88.01
CA THR A 184 28.29 -26.47 88.15
C THR A 184 27.66 -26.13 86.80
N LYS A 185 28.38 -26.09 85.71
CA LYS A 185 27.87 -25.74 84.39
C LYS A 185 28.34 -26.77 83.30
N THR A 186 27.44 -27.15 82.41
CA THR A 186 27.76 -27.95 81.26
C THR A 186 28.63 -27.20 80.31
N GLY A 187 29.63 -27.84 79.73
CA GLY A 187 30.42 -27.31 78.62
C GLY A 187 29.65 -27.37 77.28
N LEU A 188 30.24 -26.77 76.26
CA LEU A 188 29.74 -26.82 74.88
C LEU A 188 30.89 -27.32 74.00
N THR A 189 30.55 -28.18 73.04
CA THR A 189 31.51 -28.54 72.00
C THR A 189 31.64 -27.44 70.98
N GLU A 190 32.74 -27.47 70.22
CA GLU A 190 32.92 -26.55 69.10
C GLU A 190 31.78 -26.69 68.11
N GLY A 191 31.27 -25.60 67.65
CA GLY A 191 30.17 -25.46 66.70
C GLY A 191 30.56 -24.52 65.52
N LYS A 192 29.67 -24.40 64.57
CA LYS A 192 29.82 -23.45 63.46
C LYS A 192 28.45 -22.75 63.22
N HIS A 193 28.47 -21.46 62.95
CA HIS A 193 27.35 -20.72 62.49
C HIS A 193 27.72 -19.82 61.29
N CYS A 194 26.73 -19.31 60.56
CA CYS A 194 26.98 -18.35 59.51
C CYS A 194 26.94 -16.92 60.11
N SER A 195 28.01 -16.14 59.80
CA SER A 195 28.10 -14.74 60.28
C SER A 195 27.01 -13.79 59.73
N VAL A 196 26.28 -14.23 58.67
CA VAL A 196 25.30 -13.38 57.98
C VAL A 196 23.85 -13.76 58.30
N CYS A 197 23.53 -15.06 58.41
CA CYS A 197 22.16 -15.51 58.55
C CYS A 197 21.92 -16.31 59.87
N SER A 198 22.99 -16.49 60.68
CA SER A 198 22.99 -17.17 62.00
C SER A 198 22.50 -18.61 61.98
#